data_493ef3916c18d8c13f056a6b2f67f703
#
_entry.id   493ef3916c18d8c13f056a6b2f67f703
#
_cell.length_a   1.000
_cell.length_b   1.000
_cell.length_c   1.000
_cell.angle_alpha   90.00
_cell.angle_beta   90.00
_cell.angle_gamma   90.00
#
_symmetry.space_group_name_H-M   'P 1'
#
loop_
_entity.id
_entity.type
_entity.pdbx_description
1 polymer ?
#
loop_
_entity_poly.entity_id
_entity_poly.type
_entity_poly.pdbx_seq_one_letter_code
_entity_poly.pdbx_strand_id
1 'polypeptide(L)'
;SVIFFNFRPDRAREITRAIVDKDFNEFETKKMDTYFVCFTNYDETMPNVKIAFKKEPLVNTFGEIVGKNGLTQLRIAETEKYAHVTFFFNGGEEKQYPGEDRILVPSPKVATYDMQPEMSAREVTEKVVEAINADKYDTIILNFANPDMVGHTGSLPAAIKAVETIDECVGKVVKAMLEHHGTMLI
;
A
#
# COMPACT_ATOMS: atom_id res chain seq x y z
N SER A 1 22.00 -19.98 16.79
CA SER A 1 21.68 -19.43 15.45
C SER A 1 20.19 -19.33 15.26
N VAL A 2 19.74 -18.33 14.52
CA VAL A 2 18.34 -18.10 14.22
C VAL A 2 18.20 -17.93 12.70
N ILE A 3 17.19 -18.56 12.10
CA ILE A 3 16.72 -18.26 10.75
C ILE A 3 15.33 -17.68 10.89
N PHE A 4 15.18 -16.40 10.54
CA PHE A 4 13.89 -15.73 10.60
C PHE A 4 13.20 -15.84 9.25
N PHE A 5 12.31 -16.82 9.15
CA PHE A 5 11.58 -17.18 7.94
C PHE A 5 10.36 -16.27 7.77
N ASN A 6 10.59 -15.05 7.30
CA ASN A 6 9.56 -14.07 7.04
C ASN A 6 9.92 -13.24 5.80
N PHE A 7 8.99 -13.10 4.86
CA PHE A 7 9.20 -12.32 3.63
C PHE A 7 8.92 -10.84 3.82
N ARG A 8 7.91 -10.53 4.61
CA ARG A 8 7.41 -9.18 4.77
C ARG A 8 8.28 -8.42 5.77
N PRO A 9 8.90 -7.28 5.38
CA PRO A 9 9.91 -6.62 6.22
C PRO A 9 9.34 -5.76 7.33
N ASP A 10 8.10 -5.24 7.23
CA ASP A 10 7.55 -4.19 8.08
C ASP A 10 7.73 -4.45 9.59
N ARG A 11 7.00 -5.40 10.18
CA ARG A 11 7.16 -5.76 11.60
C ARG A 11 8.33 -6.71 11.88
N ALA A 12 8.82 -7.41 10.84
CA ALA A 12 10.00 -8.26 10.98
C ALA A 12 11.25 -7.46 11.36
N ARG A 13 11.40 -6.24 10.84
CA ARG A 13 12.50 -5.34 11.20
C ARG A 13 12.48 -4.97 12.69
N GLU A 14 11.30 -4.71 13.26
CA GLU A 14 11.14 -4.33 14.66
C GLU A 14 11.60 -5.46 15.61
N ILE A 15 11.09 -6.67 15.38
CA ILE A 15 11.46 -7.86 16.17
C ILE A 15 12.95 -8.20 15.99
N THR A 16 13.46 -8.12 14.77
CA THR A 16 14.87 -8.41 14.49
C THR A 16 15.78 -7.44 15.24
N ARG A 17 15.48 -6.12 15.21
CA ARG A 17 16.25 -5.12 15.95
C ARG A 17 16.30 -5.42 17.45
N ALA A 18 15.17 -5.77 18.06
CA ALA A 18 15.13 -6.13 19.48
C ALA A 18 16.07 -7.30 19.84
N ILE A 19 16.37 -8.20 18.89
CA ILE A 19 17.23 -9.37 19.11
C ILE A 19 18.70 -9.06 18.82
N VAL A 20 18.98 -8.35 17.70
CA VAL A 20 20.35 -8.24 17.16
C VAL A 20 21.02 -6.91 17.41
N ASP A 21 20.26 -5.84 17.67
CA ASP A 21 20.80 -4.51 17.86
C ASP A 21 21.25 -4.34 19.32
N LYS A 22 22.54 -4.07 19.52
CA LYS A 22 23.12 -3.88 20.87
C LYS A 22 22.68 -2.56 21.49
N ASP A 23 22.31 -1.59 20.66
CA ASP A 23 21.90 -0.25 21.09
C ASP A 23 20.36 -0.13 21.23
N PHE A 24 19.63 -1.22 21.02
CA PHE A 24 18.18 -1.25 21.20
C PHE A 24 17.79 -0.94 22.65
N ASN A 25 16.89 0.05 22.85
CA ASN A 25 16.53 0.61 24.16
C ASN A 25 15.02 0.87 24.34
N GLU A 26 14.17 0.43 23.42
CA GLU A 26 12.71 0.63 23.52
C GLU A 26 12.07 -0.16 24.68
N PHE A 27 12.68 -1.30 25.04
CA PHE A 27 12.34 -2.10 26.22
C PHE A 27 13.52 -2.97 26.63
N GLU A 28 13.46 -3.53 27.84
CA GLU A 28 14.53 -4.36 28.37
C GLU A 28 14.67 -5.68 27.57
N THR A 29 15.87 -5.93 27.05
CA THR A 29 16.19 -7.15 26.29
C THR A 29 17.43 -7.82 26.86
N LYS A 30 17.48 -9.16 26.80
CA LYS A 30 18.69 -9.92 27.08
C LYS A 30 19.55 -9.96 25.82
N LYS A 31 20.71 -9.30 25.88
CA LYS A 31 21.65 -9.31 24.72
C LYS A 31 22.21 -10.72 24.54
N MET A 32 22.13 -11.23 23.32
CA MET A 32 22.57 -12.55 22.92
C MET A 32 23.54 -12.43 21.76
N ASP A 33 24.64 -13.18 21.80
CA ASP A 33 25.51 -13.35 20.63
C ASP A 33 24.89 -14.40 19.69
N THR A 34 24.10 -13.92 18.75
CA THR A 34 23.26 -14.76 17.90
C THR A 34 23.70 -14.64 16.44
N TYR A 35 24.02 -15.77 15.80
CA TYR A 35 24.11 -15.79 14.34
C TYR A 35 22.71 -15.74 13.77
N PHE A 36 22.32 -14.55 13.29
CA PHE A 36 20.95 -14.27 12.84
C PHE A 36 20.90 -14.16 11.32
N VAL A 37 20.02 -14.93 10.70
CA VAL A 37 19.78 -14.91 9.26
C VAL A 37 18.36 -14.43 9.00
N CYS A 38 18.23 -13.27 8.39
CA CYS A 38 16.98 -12.75 7.84
C CYS A 38 16.67 -13.46 6.53
N PHE A 39 15.43 -13.85 6.31
CA PHE A 39 15.04 -14.49 5.06
C PHE A 39 15.19 -13.54 3.87
N THR A 40 14.84 -12.27 4.05
CA THR A 40 15.10 -11.20 3.09
C THR A 40 15.71 -9.97 3.79
N ASN A 41 16.08 -8.95 3.03
CA ASN A 41 16.54 -7.69 3.61
C ASN A 41 15.35 -6.93 4.22
N TYR A 42 15.29 -6.86 5.55
CA TYR A 42 14.23 -6.13 6.26
C TYR A 42 14.55 -4.64 6.44
N ASP A 43 15.84 -4.31 6.54
CA ASP A 43 16.31 -2.95 6.76
C ASP A 43 17.82 -2.91 6.44
N GLU A 44 18.23 -1.98 5.58
CA GLU A 44 19.63 -1.87 5.14
C GLU A 44 20.57 -1.42 6.27
N THR A 45 20.04 -0.74 7.28
CA THR A 45 20.80 -0.26 8.44
C THR A 45 20.88 -1.27 9.58
N MET A 46 20.30 -2.47 9.41
CA MET A 46 20.23 -3.47 10.48
C MET A 46 21.58 -4.11 10.77
N PRO A 47 22.09 -4.00 12.00
CA PRO A 47 23.38 -4.58 12.37
C PRO A 47 23.28 -6.09 12.60
N ASN A 48 24.44 -6.78 12.54
CA ASN A 48 24.62 -8.16 13.02
C ASN A 48 23.71 -9.22 12.40
N VAL A 49 23.27 -9.02 11.15
CA VAL A 49 22.44 -9.98 10.41
C VAL A 49 23.12 -10.48 9.14
N LYS A 50 22.70 -11.66 8.72
CA LYS A 50 22.93 -12.19 7.35
C LYS A 50 21.61 -12.24 6.62
N ILE A 51 21.65 -12.15 5.28
CA ILE A 51 20.48 -12.17 4.41
C ILE A 51 20.56 -13.42 3.54
N ALA A 52 19.53 -14.26 3.61
CA ALA A 52 19.47 -15.49 2.82
C ALA A 52 19.18 -15.17 1.34
N PHE A 53 18.17 -14.33 1.09
CA PHE A 53 17.74 -13.92 -0.24
C PHE A 53 17.78 -12.39 -0.37
N LYS A 54 18.70 -11.89 -1.17
CA LYS A 54 18.78 -10.46 -1.47
C LYS A 54 17.61 -10.06 -2.35
N LYS A 55 17.09 -8.85 -2.10
CA LYS A 55 16.08 -8.26 -2.97
C LYS A 55 16.74 -7.87 -4.29
N GLU A 56 16.21 -8.37 -5.39
CA GLU A 56 16.60 -7.91 -6.72
C GLU A 56 15.75 -6.68 -7.11
N PRO A 57 16.35 -5.65 -7.70
CA PRO A 57 15.57 -4.51 -8.17
C PRO A 57 14.63 -4.94 -9.29
N LEU A 58 13.36 -4.57 -9.18
CA LEU A 58 12.39 -4.80 -10.24
C LEU A 58 12.62 -3.78 -11.35
N VAL A 59 12.63 -4.27 -12.58
CA VAL A 59 12.72 -3.44 -13.80
C VAL A 59 11.47 -3.64 -14.63
N ASN A 60 11.14 -2.64 -15.44
CA ASN A 60 9.94 -2.66 -16.27
C ASN A 60 8.65 -2.85 -15.44
N THR A 61 8.58 -2.17 -14.29
CA THR A 61 7.33 -2.07 -13.54
C THR A 61 6.26 -1.37 -14.37
N PHE A 62 4.98 -1.58 -14.03
CA PHE A 62 3.88 -0.99 -14.78
C PHE A 62 4.04 0.52 -14.97
N GLY A 63 4.32 1.27 -13.87
CA GLY A 63 4.50 2.70 -13.94
C GLY A 63 5.67 3.15 -14.81
N GLU A 64 6.75 2.37 -14.80
CA GLU A 64 7.91 2.61 -15.65
C GLU A 64 7.58 2.42 -17.14
N ILE A 65 6.85 1.36 -17.49
CA ILE A 65 6.44 1.08 -18.87
C ILE A 65 5.46 2.15 -19.38
N VAL A 66 4.48 2.55 -18.57
CA VAL A 66 3.55 3.64 -18.93
C VAL A 66 4.34 4.92 -19.21
N GLY A 67 5.24 5.32 -18.33
CA GLY A 67 6.07 6.52 -18.50
C GLY A 67 7.02 6.45 -19.69
N LYS A 68 7.65 5.28 -19.95
CA LYS A 68 8.53 5.07 -21.11
C LYS A 68 7.79 5.20 -22.46
N ASN A 69 6.49 4.91 -22.48
CA ASN A 69 5.65 5.06 -23.67
C ASN A 69 5.02 6.44 -23.79
N GLY A 70 5.37 7.38 -22.91
CA GLY A 70 4.83 8.74 -22.94
C GLY A 70 3.37 8.85 -22.53
N LEU A 71 2.83 7.81 -21.88
CA LEU A 71 1.46 7.75 -21.41
C LEU A 71 1.33 8.36 -20.01
N THR A 72 0.14 8.81 -19.66
CA THR A 72 -0.20 9.43 -18.39
C THR A 72 -0.87 8.46 -17.45
N GLN A 73 -0.60 8.61 -16.14
CA GLN A 73 -1.14 7.72 -15.12
C GLN A 73 -1.50 8.47 -13.84
N LEU A 74 -2.60 8.06 -13.22
CA LEU A 74 -3.00 8.52 -11.89
C LEU A 74 -2.87 7.38 -10.86
N ARG A 75 -2.29 7.69 -9.70
CA ARG A 75 -2.29 6.85 -8.50
C ARG A 75 -3.15 7.51 -7.45
N ILE A 76 -4.16 6.82 -6.96
CA ILE A 76 -5.07 7.40 -5.97
C ILE A 76 -5.48 6.38 -4.91
N ALA A 77 -5.37 6.78 -3.66
CA ALA A 77 -5.90 6.07 -2.50
C ALA A 77 -6.02 7.02 -1.32
N GLU A 78 -6.70 6.57 -0.28
CA GLU A 78 -6.63 7.23 1.01
C GLU A 78 -5.37 6.81 1.80
N THR A 79 -5.03 7.54 2.89
CA THR A 79 -3.76 7.44 3.62
C THR A 79 -3.32 6.00 3.88
N GLU A 80 -4.22 5.14 4.37
CA GLU A 80 -3.90 3.76 4.76
C GLU A 80 -3.45 2.86 3.61
N LYS A 81 -3.81 3.20 2.38
CA LYS A 81 -3.50 2.43 1.18
C LYS A 81 -2.69 3.20 0.13
N TYR A 82 -2.27 4.42 0.46
CA TYR A 82 -1.50 5.23 -0.50
C TYR A 82 -0.17 4.58 -0.90
N ALA A 83 0.56 4.03 0.06
CA ALA A 83 1.79 3.29 -0.23
C ALA A 83 1.57 2.06 -1.12
N HIS A 84 0.36 1.47 -1.11
CA HIS A 84 0.06 0.31 -1.94
C HIS A 84 -0.05 0.66 -3.42
N VAL A 85 -0.55 1.85 -3.76
CA VAL A 85 -0.64 2.32 -5.15
C VAL A 85 0.58 3.11 -5.61
N THR A 86 1.52 3.40 -4.72
CA THR A 86 2.76 4.15 -5.01
C THR A 86 3.99 3.28 -4.78
N PHE A 87 4.56 3.30 -3.59
CA PHE A 87 5.79 2.61 -3.22
C PHE A 87 5.77 1.11 -3.55
N PHE A 88 4.75 0.38 -3.06
CA PHE A 88 4.68 -1.07 -3.29
C PHE A 88 4.36 -1.42 -4.74
N PHE A 89 3.49 -0.65 -5.38
CA PHE A 89 3.15 -0.85 -6.79
C PHE A 89 4.34 -0.57 -7.72
N ASN A 90 5.26 0.29 -7.30
CA ASN A 90 6.51 0.59 -7.99
C ASN A 90 7.67 -0.34 -7.60
N GLY A 91 7.38 -1.49 -6.97
CA GLY A 91 8.39 -2.47 -6.61
C GLY A 91 9.27 -2.08 -5.42
N GLY A 92 8.80 -1.16 -4.58
CA GLY A 92 9.52 -0.63 -3.42
C GLY A 92 10.37 0.59 -3.72
N GLU A 93 10.03 1.32 -4.79
CA GLU A 93 10.66 2.57 -5.18
C GLU A 93 9.70 3.75 -4.92
N GLU A 94 10.18 4.78 -4.22
CA GLU A 94 9.42 6.03 -4.00
C GLU A 94 9.35 6.91 -5.26
N LYS A 95 10.09 6.57 -6.28
CA LYS A 95 10.18 7.35 -7.51
C LYS A 95 8.81 7.51 -8.17
N GLN A 96 8.50 8.75 -8.52
CA GLN A 96 7.40 9.09 -9.40
C GLN A 96 7.90 9.04 -10.85
N TYR A 97 7.18 8.30 -11.70
CA TYR A 97 7.55 8.15 -13.11
C TYR A 97 7.07 9.33 -13.96
N PRO A 98 7.65 9.58 -15.14
CA PRO A 98 7.13 10.57 -16.07
C PRO A 98 5.65 10.31 -16.39
N GLY A 99 4.82 11.37 -16.39
CA GLY A 99 3.38 11.26 -16.62
C GLY A 99 2.56 10.69 -15.45
N GLU A 100 3.19 10.44 -14.29
CA GLU A 100 2.51 9.94 -13.10
C GLU A 100 2.07 11.10 -12.19
N ASP A 101 0.77 11.21 -11.97
CA ASP A 101 0.20 12.06 -10.93
C ASP A 101 -0.26 11.21 -9.73
N ARG A 102 -0.26 11.80 -8.55
CA ARG A 102 -0.64 11.14 -7.30
C ARG A 102 -1.66 11.96 -6.54
N ILE A 103 -2.75 11.32 -6.11
CA ILE A 103 -3.75 11.93 -5.23
C ILE A 103 -3.82 11.13 -3.94
N LEU A 104 -3.49 11.79 -2.83
CA LEU A 104 -3.69 11.28 -1.48
C LEU A 104 -4.96 11.88 -0.89
N VAL A 105 -5.90 11.03 -0.50
CA VAL A 105 -7.07 11.44 0.27
C VAL A 105 -6.81 11.10 1.75
N PRO A 106 -6.97 12.05 2.69
CA PRO A 106 -6.78 11.74 4.10
C PRO A 106 -7.78 10.70 4.60
N SER A 107 -7.31 9.67 5.30
CA SER A 107 -8.18 8.75 6.04
C SER A 107 -8.80 9.44 7.26
N PRO A 108 -10.00 9.02 7.71
CA PRO A 108 -10.65 9.62 8.86
C PRO A 108 -9.83 9.38 10.14
N LYS A 109 -9.81 10.38 11.02
CA LYS A 109 -9.10 10.34 12.30
C LYS A 109 -10.00 9.71 13.38
N VAL A 110 -10.15 8.39 13.34
CA VAL A 110 -10.89 7.59 14.31
C VAL A 110 -9.95 6.62 15.02
N ALA A 111 -10.33 6.14 16.20
CA ALA A 111 -9.50 5.18 16.95
C ALA A 111 -9.39 3.83 16.22
N THR A 112 -10.49 3.35 15.66
CA THR A 112 -10.58 2.14 14.84
C THR A 112 -11.58 2.35 13.71
N TYR A 113 -11.38 1.73 12.55
CA TYR A 113 -12.20 2.00 11.36
C TYR A 113 -13.59 1.37 11.36
N ASP A 114 -13.91 0.51 12.32
CA ASP A 114 -15.29 0.08 12.57
C ASP A 114 -16.19 1.20 13.08
N MET A 115 -15.62 2.27 13.64
CA MET A 115 -16.35 3.49 14.03
C MET A 115 -16.78 4.33 12.83
N GLN A 116 -16.12 4.19 11.68
CA GLN A 116 -16.44 4.87 10.42
C GLN A 116 -16.12 3.97 9.23
N PRO A 117 -16.94 2.94 8.96
CA PRO A 117 -16.66 1.93 7.93
C PRO A 117 -16.58 2.49 6.50
N GLU A 118 -17.24 3.60 6.23
CA GLU A 118 -17.18 4.29 4.95
C GLU A 118 -15.80 4.88 4.68
N MET A 119 -15.01 5.12 5.73
CA MET A 119 -13.70 5.78 5.64
C MET A 119 -13.76 7.01 4.70
N SER A 120 -12.83 7.14 3.77
CA SER A 120 -12.82 8.23 2.78
C SER A 120 -13.20 7.75 1.37
N ALA A 121 -13.85 6.58 1.24
CA ALA A 121 -14.15 5.98 -0.06
C ALA A 121 -14.96 6.88 -0.99
N ARG A 122 -15.93 7.64 -0.46
CA ARG A 122 -16.76 8.55 -1.26
C ARG A 122 -15.94 9.70 -1.84
N GLU A 123 -15.06 10.32 -1.04
CA GLU A 123 -14.16 11.39 -1.52
C GLU A 123 -13.17 10.85 -2.56
N VAL A 124 -12.60 9.66 -2.33
CA VAL A 124 -11.75 8.98 -3.31
C VAL A 124 -12.51 8.78 -4.62
N THR A 125 -13.77 8.32 -4.55
CA THR A 125 -14.63 8.09 -5.71
C THR A 125 -14.91 9.38 -6.49
N GLU A 126 -15.24 10.47 -5.80
CA GLU A 126 -15.48 11.77 -6.43
C GLU A 126 -14.27 12.23 -7.23
N LYS A 127 -13.06 12.14 -6.63
CA LYS A 127 -11.80 12.52 -7.29
C LYS A 127 -11.46 11.61 -8.48
N VAL A 128 -11.75 10.31 -8.40
CA VAL A 128 -11.54 9.39 -9.52
C VAL A 128 -12.52 9.68 -10.66
N VAL A 129 -13.79 9.86 -10.36
CA VAL A 129 -14.80 10.20 -11.37
C VAL A 129 -14.48 11.55 -12.03
N GLU A 130 -14.03 12.54 -11.26
CA GLU A 130 -13.56 13.81 -11.80
C GLU A 130 -12.37 13.62 -12.76
N ALA A 131 -11.39 12.80 -12.36
CA ALA A 131 -10.22 12.50 -13.18
C ALA A 131 -10.58 11.76 -14.48
N ILE A 132 -11.54 10.82 -14.43
CA ILE A 132 -12.06 10.12 -15.60
C ILE A 132 -12.75 11.11 -16.54
N ASN A 133 -13.65 11.95 -16.00
CA ASN A 133 -14.40 12.92 -16.78
C ASN A 133 -13.51 14.01 -17.43
N ALA A 134 -12.36 14.28 -16.81
CA ALA A 134 -11.38 15.21 -17.38
C ALA A 134 -10.58 14.63 -18.56
N ASP A 135 -10.70 13.32 -18.81
CA ASP A 135 -9.99 12.58 -19.89
C ASP A 135 -8.48 12.86 -19.92
N LYS A 136 -7.89 12.98 -18.72
CA LYS A 136 -6.49 13.39 -18.55
C LYS A 136 -5.51 12.22 -18.56
N TYR A 137 -5.96 11.04 -18.11
CA TYR A 137 -5.10 9.90 -17.85
C TYR A 137 -5.41 8.71 -18.74
N ASP A 138 -4.35 8.13 -19.29
CA ASP A 138 -4.45 6.86 -20.05
C ASP A 138 -4.70 5.68 -19.10
N THR A 139 -4.28 5.79 -17.85
CA THR A 139 -4.51 4.73 -16.85
C THR A 139 -4.66 5.30 -15.44
N ILE A 140 -5.49 4.65 -14.64
CA ILE A 140 -5.74 5.00 -13.23
C ILE A 140 -5.56 3.76 -12.37
N ILE A 141 -4.75 3.87 -11.32
CA ILE A 141 -4.57 2.85 -10.29
C ILE A 141 -5.20 3.36 -9.00
N LEU A 142 -6.26 2.71 -8.60
CA LEU A 142 -7.07 3.04 -7.43
C LEU A 142 -7.03 1.90 -6.40
N ASN A 143 -6.93 2.24 -5.12
CA ASN A 143 -7.16 1.30 -4.03
C ASN A 143 -8.16 1.87 -3.03
N PHE A 144 -9.21 1.11 -2.74
CA PHE A 144 -10.13 1.37 -1.64
C PHE A 144 -9.66 0.63 -0.39
N ALA A 145 -9.48 1.34 0.72
CA ALA A 145 -8.92 0.79 1.95
C ALA A 145 -9.92 0.01 2.81
N ASN A 146 -11.22 0.29 2.63
CA ASN A 146 -12.27 -0.09 3.58
C ASN A 146 -12.36 -1.58 3.90
N PRO A 147 -12.45 -2.52 2.93
CA PRO A 147 -12.65 -3.93 3.28
C PRO A 147 -11.50 -4.50 4.11
N ASP A 148 -10.26 -4.10 3.80
CA ASP A 148 -9.08 -4.54 4.54
C ASP A 148 -9.01 -3.88 5.93
N MET A 149 -9.07 -2.56 5.99
CA MET A 149 -8.87 -1.82 7.25
C MET A 149 -10.00 -2.07 8.26
N VAL A 150 -11.25 -2.09 7.80
CA VAL A 150 -12.40 -2.41 8.66
C VAL A 150 -12.41 -3.89 9.02
N GLY A 151 -12.05 -4.77 8.07
CA GLY A 151 -11.95 -6.22 8.31
C GLY A 151 -11.00 -6.57 9.45
N HIS A 152 -9.89 -5.83 9.58
CA HIS A 152 -8.94 -6.01 10.69
C HIS A 152 -9.51 -5.72 12.08
N THR A 153 -10.62 -5.01 12.19
CA THR A 153 -11.27 -4.75 13.49
C THR A 153 -12.05 -5.93 14.04
N GLY A 154 -12.40 -6.91 13.18
CA GLY A 154 -13.19 -8.09 13.55
C GLY A 154 -14.69 -7.81 13.73
N SER A 155 -15.17 -6.60 13.41
CA SER A 155 -16.58 -6.23 13.48
C SER A 155 -17.32 -6.61 12.20
N LEU A 156 -18.08 -7.71 12.20
CA LEU A 156 -18.85 -8.14 11.04
C LEU A 156 -19.87 -7.08 10.54
N PRO A 157 -20.63 -6.40 11.41
CA PRO A 157 -21.55 -5.35 10.95
C PRO A 157 -20.82 -4.20 10.24
N ALA A 158 -19.64 -3.78 10.75
CA ALA A 158 -18.84 -2.75 10.13
C ALA A 158 -18.23 -3.22 8.78
N ALA A 159 -17.78 -4.47 8.70
CA ALA A 159 -17.28 -5.06 7.46
C ALA A 159 -18.36 -5.11 6.37
N ILE A 160 -19.60 -5.50 6.71
CA ILE A 160 -20.73 -5.45 5.78
C ILE A 160 -20.94 -4.04 5.26
N LYS A 161 -20.97 -3.05 6.16
CA LYS A 161 -21.15 -1.64 5.79
C LYS A 161 -20.02 -1.12 4.91
N ALA A 162 -18.78 -1.53 5.17
CA ALA A 162 -17.62 -1.20 4.34
C ALA A 162 -17.79 -1.74 2.92
N VAL A 163 -18.20 -3.01 2.77
CA VAL A 163 -18.41 -3.65 1.46
C VAL A 163 -19.56 -2.98 0.69
N GLU A 164 -20.68 -2.70 1.34
CA GLU A 164 -21.82 -1.98 0.73
C GLU A 164 -21.40 -0.59 0.23
N THR A 165 -20.55 0.11 1.00
CA THR A 165 -20.01 1.43 0.59
C THR A 165 -19.12 1.30 -0.63
N ILE A 166 -18.27 0.27 -0.69
CA ILE A 166 -17.40 0.04 -1.85
C ILE A 166 -18.20 -0.37 -3.08
N ASP A 167 -19.24 -1.18 -2.93
CA ASP A 167 -20.13 -1.53 -4.05
C ASP A 167 -20.76 -0.28 -4.67
N GLU A 168 -21.29 0.63 -3.83
CA GLU A 168 -21.80 1.94 -4.29
C GLU A 168 -20.71 2.74 -5.04
N CYS A 169 -19.50 2.82 -4.46
CA CYS A 169 -18.39 3.59 -5.01
C CYS A 169 -17.89 3.02 -6.33
N VAL A 170 -17.70 1.71 -6.40
CA VAL A 170 -17.28 1.00 -7.63
C VAL A 170 -18.33 1.18 -8.72
N GLY A 171 -19.62 1.10 -8.39
CA GLY A 171 -20.70 1.34 -9.35
C GLY A 171 -20.60 2.72 -10.03
N LYS A 172 -20.25 3.77 -9.26
CA LYS A 172 -20.05 5.12 -9.81
C LYS A 172 -18.82 5.20 -10.73
N VAL A 173 -17.72 4.58 -10.34
CA VAL A 173 -16.48 4.55 -11.15
C VAL A 173 -16.71 3.75 -12.42
N VAL A 174 -17.35 2.58 -12.36
CA VAL A 174 -17.71 1.77 -13.55
C VAL A 174 -18.56 2.57 -14.52
N LYS A 175 -19.56 3.26 -14.01
CA LYS A 175 -20.44 4.10 -14.88
C LYS A 175 -19.63 5.16 -15.61
N ALA A 176 -18.78 5.91 -14.91
CA ALA A 176 -17.94 6.94 -15.51
C ALA A 176 -16.99 6.34 -16.57
N MET A 177 -16.33 5.21 -16.25
CA MET A 177 -15.44 4.53 -17.19
C MET A 177 -16.15 4.07 -18.47
N LEU A 178 -17.37 3.54 -18.37
CA LEU A 178 -18.15 3.08 -19.53
C LEU A 178 -18.61 4.27 -20.40
N GLU A 179 -18.97 5.39 -19.80
CA GLU A 179 -19.33 6.62 -20.50
C GLU A 179 -18.16 7.19 -21.32
N HIS A 180 -16.92 6.95 -20.86
CA HIS A 180 -15.67 7.32 -21.55
C HIS A 180 -15.06 6.19 -22.39
N HIS A 181 -15.82 5.12 -22.65
CA HIS A 181 -15.36 3.94 -23.42
C HIS A 181 -14.09 3.28 -22.84
N GLY A 182 -13.84 3.46 -21.55
CA GLY A 182 -12.70 2.89 -20.86
C GLY A 182 -12.88 1.42 -20.50
N THR A 183 -11.77 0.75 -20.17
CA THR A 183 -11.75 -0.62 -19.64
C THR A 183 -11.41 -0.59 -18.16
N MET A 184 -12.13 -1.34 -17.33
CA MET A 184 -11.90 -1.45 -15.90
C MET A 184 -11.64 -2.90 -15.51
N LEU A 185 -10.63 -3.10 -14.65
CA LEU A 185 -10.34 -4.36 -13.97
C LEU A 185 -10.61 -4.16 -12.47
N ILE A 186 -11.34 -5.08 -11.86
CA ILE A 186 -11.70 -5.05 -10.44
C ILE A 186 -11.15 -6.31 -9.75
#